data_8e601397f4dc9a900eff06d44ff08d80
#
_entry.id   8e601397f4dc9a900eff06d44ff08d80
#
_cell.length_a   1.000
_cell.length_b   1.000
_cell.length_c   1.000
_cell.angle_alpha   90.00
_cell.angle_beta   90.00
_cell.angle_gamma   90.00
#
_symmetry.space_group_name_H-M   'P 1'
#
loop_
_entity.id
_entity.type
_entity.pdbx_description
1 polymer ?
#
loop_
_entity_poly.entity_id
_entity_poly.type
_entity_poly.pdbx_seq_one_letter_code
_entity_poly.pdbx_strand_id
1 'polypeptide(L)'
;MNAAGQVLRVVVPLLTAVLLADSALPAAVPAGGSVAAHPDHATAAEVEWNAETGCFEVSLQLPGVVLEEELSALRGQRVNLETTPQAEQLLQQYVEARFQLSGREFSRCRMQWVGMELELKHVWAYFELRPEAGDRLPVGVRPALQLQATCSLLASREGQVNLLSLTVGTARGTAHLTSQQSTAAVQFERGRAVPLLQY
;
A
#
# COMPACT_ATOMS: atom_id res chain seq x y z
N MET A 1 11.06 -16.78 -37.42
CA MET A 1 9.99 -15.81 -37.10
C MET A 1 10.18 -15.48 -35.63
N ASN A 2 10.81 -14.33 -35.33
CA ASN A 2 11.22 -13.93 -34.00
C ASN A 2 10.11 -13.08 -33.36
N ALA A 3 9.52 -13.57 -32.25
CA ALA A 3 8.67 -12.78 -31.42
C ALA A 3 9.56 -12.02 -30.42
N ALA A 4 9.78 -10.74 -30.68
CA ALA A 4 10.48 -9.84 -29.75
C ALA A 4 9.58 -9.52 -28.58
N GLY A 5 9.98 -9.97 -27.39
CA GLY A 5 9.35 -9.57 -26.12
C GLY A 5 9.59 -8.09 -25.87
N GLN A 6 8.53 -7.31 -25.82
CA GLN A 6 8.59 -5.93 -25.35
C GLN A 6 8.70 -5.93 -23.82
N VAL A 7 9.89 -5.56 -23.33
CA VAL A 7 10.10 -5.26 -21.92
C VAL A 7 9.48 -3.89 -21.64
N LEU A 8 8.35 -3.88 -20.97
CA LEU A 8 7.72 -2.65 -20.49
C LEU A 8 8.61 -2.04 -19.40
N ARG A 9 9.32 -0.97 -19.74
CA ARG A 9 10.09 -0.18 -18.76
C ARG A 9 9.11 0.69 -18.00
N VAL A 10 8.81 0.30 -16.77
CA VAL A 10 8.12 1.17 -15.80
C VAL A 10 9.10 2.26 -15.39
N VAL A 11 8.84 3.50 -15.84
CA VAL A 11 9.59 4.67 -15.40
C VAL A 11 8.95 5.13 -14.09
N VAL A 12 9.59 4.83 -12.99
CA VAL A 12 9.22 5.37 -11.67
C VAL A 12 9.75 6.80 -11.58
N PRO A 13 8.92 7.84 -11.41
CA PRO A 13 9.42 9.19 -11.22
C PRO A 13 10.07 9.33 -9.83
N LEU A 14 11.34 9.69 -9.83
CA LEU A 14 12.13 10.00 -8.64
C LEU A 14 11.59 11.30 -8.01
N LEU A 15 10.85 11.17 -6.92
CA LEU A 15 10.34 12.32 -6.17
C LEU A 15 11.44 12.84 -5.25
N THR A 16 12.04 13.98 -5.62
CA THR A 16 12.99 14.72 -4.80
C THR A 16 12.21 15.49 -3.73
N ALA A 17 12.32 15.07 -2.47
CA ALA A 17 11.77 15.79 -1.33
C ALA A 17 12.65 17.01 -1.00
N VAL A 18 12.10 18.20 -1.15
CA VAL A 18 12.69 19.45 -0.64
C VAL A 18 12.17 19.71 0.76
N LEU A 19 13.05 19.63 1.75
CA LEU A 19 12.83 20.05 3.12
C LEU A 19 12.98 21.58 3.21
N LEU A 20 11.92 22.28 3.56
CA LEU A 20 12.00 23.64 4.12
C LEU A 20 11.33 23.63 5.50
N ALA A 21 12.18 23.89 6.49
CA ALA A 21 11.78 24.16 7.86
C ALA A 21 11.17 25.58 7.95
N ASP A 22 10.04 25.74 8.62
CA ASP A 22 9.83 26.97 9.38
C ASP A 22 8.97 26.73 10.63
N SER A 23 9.37 27.41 11.67
CA SER A 23 8.99 27.22 13.06
C SER A 23 7.75 28.04 13.40
N ALA A 24 6.74 27.41 14.00
CA ALA A 24 5.85 28.10 14.93
C ALA A 24 5.11 27.10 15.84
N LEU A 25 5.41 27.08 17.12
CA LEU A 25 4.62 26.43 18.15
C LEU A 25 3.28 27.15 18.32
N PRO A 26 2.17 26.42 18.50
CA PRO A 26 1.42 26.60 19.72
C PRO A 26 0.82 25.34 20.36
N ALA A 27 0.70 25.41 21.65
CA ALA A 27 -0.30 24.83 22.54
C ALA A 27 -0.42 23.31 22.66
N ALA A 28 -0.16 22.87 23.88
CA ALA A 28 -0.35 21.55 24.45
C ALA A 28 -1.66 20.86 24.04
N VAL A 29 -1.51 19.72 23.38
CA VAL A 29 -2.53 18.69 23.24
C VAL A 29 -2.24 17.61 24.28
N PRO A 30 -3.26 17.07 25.00
CA PRO A 30 -3.05 16.08 26.04
C PRO A 30 -2.41 14.82 25.46
N ALA A 31 -1.45 14.30 26.20
CA ALA A 31 -0.68 13.11 25.88
C ALA A 31 -1.59 11.86 25.83
N GLY A 32 -2.15 11.60 24.67
CA GLY A 32 -2.51 10.25 24.26
C GLY A 32 -1.21 9.59 23.83
N GLY A 33 -0.77 8.56 24.56
CA GLY A 33 0.49 7.89 24.28
C GLY A 33 0.58 7.44 22.82
N SER A 34 1.36 8.14 22.01
CA SER A 34 1.78 7.64 20.74
C SER A 34 2.78 6.51 21.03
N VAL A 35 2.34 5.29 20.87
CA VAL A 35 3.25 4.16 20.75
C VAL A 35 4.05 4.46 19.50
N ALA A 36 5.30 4.91 19.68
CA ALA A 36 6.23 5.05 18.57
C ALA A 36 6.41 3.65 17.97
N ALA A 37 5.78 3.40 16.83
CA ALA A 37 5.98 2.16 16.11
C ALA A 37 7.46 2.11 15.75
N HIS A 38 8.18 1.09 16.25
CA HIS A 38 9.54 0.83 15.80
C HIS A 38 9.51 0.58 14.29
N PRO A 39 10.48 1.07 13.51
CA PRO A 39 10.53 0.88 12.06
C PRO A 39 10.42 -0.60 11.63
N ASP A 40 10.83 -1.51 12.49
CA ASP A 40 10.79 -2.96 12.24
C ASP A 40 9.40 -3.60 12.43
N HIS A 41 8.41 -2.83 12.89
CA HIS A 41 7.03 -3.29 13.13
C HIS A 41 5.99 -2.57 12.26
N ALA A 42 6.42 -1.99 11.16
CA ALA A 42 5.51 -1.31 10.25
C ALA A 42 5.70 -1.80 8.81
N THR A 43 4.58 -1.93 8.10
CA THR A 43 4.55 -1.98 6.64
C THR A 43 3.96 -0.69 6.10
N ALA A 44 4.34 -0.29 4.90
CA ALA A 44 3.78 0.87 4.25
C ALA A 44 3.33 0.50 2.83
N ALA A 45 2.09 0.80 2.50
CA ALA A 45 1.54 0.63 1.17
C ALA A 45 1.18 2.00 0.58
N GLU A 46 1.73 2.30 -0.57
CA GLU A 46 1.31 3.40 -1.42
C GLU A 46 0.41 2.85 -2.52
N VAL A 47 -0.79 3.39 -2.62
CA VAL A 47 -1.82 2.94 -3.55
C VAL A 47 -2.26 4.10 -4.40
N GLU A 48 -2.18 3.98 -5.71
CA GLU A 48 -2.60 5.02 -6.65
C GLU A 48 -3.62 4.47 -7.64
N TRP A 49 -4.71 5.20 -7.84
CA TRP A 49 -5.68 4.87 -8.87
C TRP A 49 -5.20 5.35 -10.24
N ASN A 50 -4.96 4.41 -11.15
CA ASN A 50 -4.65 4.69 -12.54
C ASN A 50 -5.95 4.63 -13.37
N ALA A 51 -6.39 5.80 -13.84
CA ALA A 51 -7.62 5.93 -14.62
C ALA A 51 -7.51 5.37 -16.04
N GLU A 52 -6.28 5.26 -16.59
CA GLU A 52 -6.05 4.74 -17.94
C GLU A 52 -6.18 3.21 -17.96
N THR A 53 -5.62 2.55 -16.95
CA THR A 53 -5.65 1.08 -16.83
C THR A 53 -6.85 0.56 -16.06
N GLY A 54 -7.53 1.42 -15.29
CA GLY A 54 -8.67 1.07 -14.44
C GLY A 54 -8.30 0.16 -13.28
N CYS A 55 -7.12 0.35 -12.70
CA CYS A 55 -6.65 -0.41 -11.54
C CYS A 55 -6.02 0.49 -10.49
N PHE A 56 -5.85 -0.03 -9.28
CA PHE A 56 -5.00 0.56 -8.26
C PHE A 56 -3.60 -0.04 -8.40
N GLU A 57 -2.59 0.79 -8.61
CA GLU A 57 -1.19 0.42 -8.57
C GLU A 57 -0.70 0.49 -7.13
N VAL A 58 0.00 -0.54 -6.68
CA VAL A 58 0.42 -0.68 -5.29
C VAL A 58 1.93 -0.90 -5.22
N SER A 59 2.59 -0.07 -4.39
CA SER A 59 3.95 -0.26 -3.93
C SER A 59 3.91 -0.55 -2.44
N LEU A 60 4.27 -1.76 -2.04
CA LEU A 60 4.20 -2.24 -0.67
C LEU A 60 5.61 -2.49 -0.13
N GLN A 61 5.97 -1.76 0.92
CA GLN A 61 7.22 -1.94 1.66
C GLN A 61 7.02 -2.84 2.87
N LEU A 62 7.87 -3.87 2.99
CA LEU A 62 7.87 -4.80 4.12
C LEU A 62 9.29 -4.90 4.74
N PRO A 63 9.43 -5.06 6.06
CA PRO A 63 10.71 -5.33 6.70
C PRO A 63 11.19 -6.74 6.31
N GLY A 64 12.35 -6.83 5.63
CA GLY A 64 12.81 -8.06 4.99
C GLY A 64 13.02 -9.23 5.95
N VAL A 65 13.75 -9.00 7.05
CA VAL A 65 14.04 -10.05 8.05
C VAL A 65 12.76 -10.59 8.69
N VAL A 66 11.84 -9.69 9.04
CA VAL A 66 10.56 -10.08 9.67
C VAL A 66 9.69 -10.87 8.69
N LEU A 67 9.71 -10.48 7.42
CA LEU A 67 8.99 -11.20 6.36
C LEU A 67 9.56 -12.61 6.16
N GLU A 68 10.89 -12.78 6.11
CA GLU A 68 11.53 -14.09 6.00
C GLU A 68 11.18 -15.02 7.17
N GLU A 69 11.13 -14.49 8.39
CA GLU A 69 10.71 -15.25 9.57
C GLU A 69 9.24 -15.68 9.48
N GLU A 70 8.35 -14.76 9.07
CA GLU A 70 6.92 -15.06 8.88
C GLU A 70 6.70 -16.12 7.80
N LEU A 71 7.33 -15.97 6.64
CA LEU A 71 7.24 -16.95 5.55
C LEU A 71 7.85 -18.30 5.94
N SER A 72 8.92 -18.29 6.73
CA SER A 72 9.53 -19.53 7.27
C SER A 72 8.59 -20.25 8.21
N ALA A 73 7.92 -19.53 9.11
CA ALA A 73 6.95 -20.10 10.04
C ALA A 73 5.75 -20.72 9.30
N LEU A 74 5.23 -20.01 8.30
CA LEU A 74 4.10 -20.50 7.49
C LEU A 74 4.45 -21.73 6.65
N ARG A 75 5.69 -21.81 6.16
CA ARG A 75 6.15 -22.93 5.33
C ARG A 75 6.68 -24.11 6.12
N GLY A 76 6.98 -23.94 7.41
CA GLY A 76 7.63 -24.93 8.25
C GLY A 76 9.09 -25.21 7.88
N GLN A 77 9.73 -24.32 7.09
CA GLN A 77 11.14 -24.41 6.72
C GLN A 77 11.70 -23.02 6.46
N ARG A 78 13.01 -22.86 6.64
CA ARG A 78 13.66 -21.57 6.44
C ARG A 78 13.46 -21.03 5.03
N VAL A 79 13.01 -19.79 4.95
CA VAL A 79 12.89 -19.00 3.72
C VAL A 79 13.91 -17.87 3.80
N ASN A 80 14.66 -17.68 2.72
CA ASN A 80 15.48 -16.51 2.48
C ASN A 80 15.11 -15.97 1.09
N LEU A 81 14.74 -14.71 1.02
CA LEU A 81 14.15 -14.12 -0.18
C LEU A 81 15.12 -14.04 -1.37
N GLU A 82 16.44 -13.99 -1.09
CA GLU A 82 17.47 -13.96 -2.14
C GLU A 82 17.75 -15.34 -2.73
N THR A 83 17.69 -16.39 -1.91
CA THR A 83 18.22 -17.71 -2.29
C THR A 83 17.19 -18.82 -2.34
N THR A 84 16.01 -18.64 -1.73
CA THR A 84 14.95 -19.66 -1.76
C THR A 84 14.31 -19.72 -3.14
N PRO A 85 14.31 -20.87 -3.84
CA PRO A 85 13.58 -21.01 -5.08
C PRO A 85 12.11 -20.64 -4.89
N GLN A 86 11.53 -19.90 -5.84
CA GLN A 86 10.14 -19.44 -5.82
C GLN A 86 9.80 -18.48 -4.63
N ALA A 87 10.81 -17.80 -4.04
CA ALA A 87 10.58 -16.83 -2.96
C ALA A 87 9.56 -15.74 -3.37
N GLU A 88 9.68 -15.23 -4.58
CA GLU A 88 8.74 -14.25 -5.13
C GLU A 88 7.30 -14.79 -5.19
N GLN A 89 7.12 -16.03 -5.64
CA GLN A 89 5.80 -16.67 -5.67
C GLN A 89 5.21 -16.86 -4.27
N LEU A 90 6.04 -17.17 -3.28
CA LEU A 90 5.62 -17.26 -1.89
C LEU A 90 5.17 -15.90 -1.36
N LEU A 91 5.92 -14.85 -1.66
CA LEU A 91 5.56 -13.49 -1.30
C LEU A 91 4.25 -13.08 -1.96
N GLN A 92 4.09 -13.31 -3.26
CA GLN A 92 2.84 -13.04 -3.99
C GLN A 92 1.64 -13.70 -3.30
N GLN A 93 1.69 -15.00 -3.03
CA GLN A 93 0.62 -15.75 -2.37
C GLN A 93 0.33 -15.20 -0.96
N TYR A 94 1.39 -14.84 -0.23
CA TYR A 94 1.27 -14.27 1.10
C TYR A 94 0.54 -12.93 1.10
N VAL A 95 0.91 -12.03 0.17
CA VAL A 95 0.30 -10.71 0.02
C VAL A 95 -1.14 -10.83 -0.48
N GLU A 96 -1.39 -11.65 -1.50
CA GLU A 96 -2.72 -11.84 -2.08
C GLU A 96 -3.75 -12.33 -1.05
N ALA A 97 -3.32 -13.19 -0.13
CA ALA A 97 -4.19 -13.69 0.94
C ALA A 97 -4.49 -12.67 2.05
N ARG A 98 -3.70 -11.58 2.15
CA ARG A 98 -3.71 -10.68 3.32
C ARG A 98 -3.92 -9.21 3.01
N PHE A 99 -3.89 -8.82 1.74
CA PHE A 99 -4.08 -7.44 1.31
C PHE A 99 -5.26 -7.34 0.35
N GLN A 100 -6.26 -6.49 0.67
CA GLN A 100 -7.44 -6.28 -0.15
C GLN A 100 -7.91 -4.83 -0.06
N LEU A 101 -8.48 -4.36 -1.17
CA LEU A 101 -9.30 -3.16 -1.23
C LEU A 101 -10.71 -3.55 -1.64
N SER A 102 -11.69 -2.91 -1.01
CA SER A 102 -13.10 -2.99 -1.36
C SER A 102 -13.73 -1.61 -1.26
N GLY A 103 -14.90 -1.44 -1.80
CA GLY A 103 -15.62 -0.18 -1.76
C GLY A 103 -17.10 -0.38 -2.00
N ARG A 104 -17.84 0.71 -1.96
CA ARG A 104 -19.28 0.67 -2.27
C ARG A 104 -19.55 0.22 -3.71
N GLU A 105 -18.67 0.59 -4.63
CA GLU A 105 -18.83 0.37 -6.07
C GLU A 105 -18.22 -0.98 -6.52
N PHE A 106 -17.48 -1.66 -5.66
CA PHE A 106 -16.89 -2.97 -5.92
C PHE A 106 -16.65 -3.75 -4.62
N SER A 107 -16.93 -5.04 -4.65
CA SER A 107 -16.82 -5.89 -3.47
C SER A 107 -15.38 -6.38 -3.21
N ARG A 108 -14.62 -6.56 -4.28
CA ARG A 108 -13.26 -7.13 -4.24
C ARG A 108 -12.45 -6.71 -5.44
N CYS A 109 -11.12 -6.63 -5.26
CA CYS A 109 -10.17 -6.51 -6.35
C CYS A 109 -9.44 -7.83 -6.57
N ARG A 110 -9.16 -8.15 -7.84
CA ARG A 110 -8.23 -9.21 -8.19
C ARG A 110 -6.83 -8.64 -8.25
N MET A 111 -5.90 -9.30 -7.58
CA MET A 111 -4.47 -8.95 -7.63
C MET A 111 -3.84 -9.44 -8.91
N GLN A 112 -3.04 -8.59 -9.54
CA GLN A 112 -2.11 -8.91 -10.61
C GLN A 112 -0.71 -8.54 -10.13
N TRP A 113 0.12 -9.54 -9.91
CA TRP A 113 1.49 -9.34 -9.46
C TRP A 113 2.35 -8.73 -10.56
N VAL A 114 3.20 -7.77 -10.20
CA VAL A 114 4.15 -7.11 -11.10
C VAL A 114 5.57 -7.58 -10.82
N GLY A 115 5.97 -7.64 -9.55
CA GLY A 115 7.30 -8.08 -9.15
C GLY A 115 7.66 -7.73 -7.72
N MET A 116 8.88 -8.09 -7.33
CA MET A 116 9.48 -7.68 -6.06
C MET A 116 10.88 -7.12 -6.27
N GLU A 117 11.31 -6.28 -5.35
CA GLU A 117 12.67 -5.74 -5.27
C GLU A 117 13.20 -5.92 -3.86
N LEU A 118 14.44 -6.38 -3.75
CA LEU A 118 15.10 -6.59 -2.47
C LEU A 118 16.07 -5.45 -2.20
N GLU A 119 15.88 -4.79 -1.08
CA GLU A 119 16.78 -3.80 -0.52
C GLU A 119 17.43 -4.35 0.76
N LEU A 120 18.45 -3.67 1.26
CA LEU A 120 19.23 -4.14 2.42
C LEU A 120 18.38 -4.51 3.66
N LYS A 121 17.30 -3.76 3.91
CA LYS A 121 16.43 -3.94 5.08
C LYS A 121 14.98 -4.19 4.72
N HIS A 122 14.59 -3.90 3.50
CA HIS A 122 13.20 -3.91 3.06
C HIS A 122 13.02 -4.74 1.81
N VAL A 123 11.81 -5.17 1.64
CA VAL A 123 11.32 -5.79 0.41
C VAL A 123 10.21 -4.91 -0.13
N TRP A 124 10.32 -4.55 -1.39
CA TRP A 124 9.24 -3.91 -2.13
C TRP A 124 8.48 -4.95 -2.93
N ALA A 125 7.17 -4.93 -2.79
CA ALA A 125 6.26 -5.74 -3.60
C ALA A 125 5.39 -4.81 -4.45
N TYR A 126 5.36 -5.06 -5.75
CA TYR A 126 4.61 -4.27 -6.73
C TYR A 126 3.49 -5.11 -7.31
N PHE A 127 2.27 -4.61 -7.29
CA PHE A 127 1.12 -5.29 -7.85
C PHE A 127 0.00 -4.32 -8.21
N GLU A 128 -0.91 -4.77 -9.05
CA GLU A 128 -2.13 -4.05 -9.39
C GLU A 128 -3.33 -4.72 -8.73
N LEU A 129 -4.28 -3.91 -8.28
CA LEU A 129 -5.58 -4.36 -7.79
C LEU A 129 -6.65 -3.90 -8.79
N ARG A 130 -7.24 -4.85 -9.48
CA ARG A 130 -8.30 -4.60 -10.46
C ARG A 130 -9.65 -4.92 -9.85
N PRO A 131 -10.59 -3.95 -9.78
CA PRO A 131 -11.98 -4.22 -9.45
C PRO A 131 -12.53 -5.33 -10.37
N GLU A 132 -13.34 -6.23 -9.83
CA GLU A 132 -13.91 -7.31 -10.63
C GLU A 132 -14.83 -6.76 -11.74
N ALA A 133 -14.98 -7.54 -12.83
CA ALA A 133 -15.65 -7.08 -14.04
C ALA A 133 -17.11 -6.66 -13.77
N GLY A 134 -17.45 -5.45 -14.16
CA GLY A 134 -18.74 -4.80 -13.91
C GLY A 134 -18.65 -3.61 -12.97
N ASP A 135 -17.63 -3.57 -12.16
CA ASP A 135 -17.37 -2.52 -11.19
C ASP A 135 -16.53 -1.42 -11.86
N ARG A 136 -17.14 -0.29 -12.14
CA ARG A 136 -16.41 0.89 -12.64
C ARG A 136 -16.29 1.88 -11.51
N LEU A 137 -15.06 2.20 -11.13
CA LEU A 137 -14.85 3.41 -10.34
C LEU A 137 -15.30 4.61 -11.18
N PRO A 138 -16.10 5.52 -10.62
CA PRO A 138 -16.56 6.67 -11.36
C PRO A 138 -15.36 7.48 -11.86
N VAL A 139 -15.35 7.75 -13.17
CA VAL A 139 -14.42 8.71 -13.78
C VAL A 139 -14.73 10.08 -13.18
N GLY A 140 -13.86 10.56 -12.32
CA GLY A 140 -14.03 11.81 -11.58
C GLY A 140 -14.16 11.56 -10.07
N VAL A 141 -13.24 12.15 -9.33
CA VAL A 141 -13.17 12.09 -7.87
C VAL A 141 -14.46 12.66 -7.30
N ARG A 142 -15.34 11.78 -6.83
CA ARG A 142 -16.40 12.21 -5.93
C ARG A 142 -15.88 12.08 -4.51
N PRO A 143 -16.08 13.10 -3.65
CA PRO A 143 -15.66 13.06 -2.24
C PRO A 143 -16.40 12.02 -1.40
N ALA A 144 -17.15 11.13 -2.04
CA ALA A 144 -17.94 10.07 -1.44
C ALA A 144 -17.39 8.66 -1.72
N LEU A 145 -16.12 8.53 -2.17
CA LEU A 145 -15.53 7.21 -2.37
C LEU A 145 -15.36 6.54 -1.00
N GLN A 146 -16.25 5.61 -0.67
CA GLN A 146 -16.14 4.80 0.54
C GLN A 146 -15.29 3.59 0.22
N LEU A 147 -13.98 3.72 0.45
CA LEU A 147 -13.04 2.61 0.32
C LEU A 147 -12.71 2.02 1.70
N GLN A 148 -12.55 0.72 1.70
CA GLN A 148 -12.15 -0.05 2.85
C GLN A 148 -10.88 -0.83 2.50
N ALA A 149 -9.87 -0.72 3.32
CA ALA A 149 -8.65 -1.50 3.22
C ALA A 149 -8.69 -2.65 4.24
N THR A 150 -8.29 -3.82 3.79
CA THR A 150 -8.01 -4.98 4.66
C THR A 150 -6.55 -5.35 4.50
N CYS A 151 -5.80 -5.36 5.59
CA CYS A 151 -4.40 -5.74 5.61
C CYS A 151 -4.07 -6.46 6.92
N SER A 152 -3.67 -7.73 6.81
CA SER A 152 -3.22 -8.56 7.93
C SER A 152 -1.80 -9.06 7.75
N LEU A 153 -0.98 -8.29 7.03
CA LEU A 153 0.44 -8.58 6.85
C LEU A 153 1.16 -8.52 8.19
N LEU A 154 2.00 -9.50 8.47
CA LEU A 154 2.79 -9.64 9.70
C LEU A 154 1.97 -9.56 10.99
N ALA A 155 0.67 -9.89 10.94
CA ALA A 155 -0.25 -9.76 12.06
C ALA A 155 0.06 -10.68 13.24
N SER A 156 0.92 -11.68 13.06
CA SER A 156 1.48 -12.53 14.13
C SER A 156 2.41 -11.77 15.08
N ARG A 157 2.89 -10.58 14.66
CA ARG A 157 3.81 -9.75 15.44
C ARG A 157 3.05 -8.79 16.35
N GLU A 158 3.45 -8.76 17.61
CA GLU A 158 2.95 -7.79 18.58
C GLU A 158 3.35 -6.38 18.15
N GLY A 159 2.42 -5.44 18.21
CA GLY A 159 2.66 -4.04 17.83
C GLY A 159 2.74 -3.79 16.32
N GLN A 160 2.45 -4.79 15.47
CA GLN A 160 2.43 -4.59 14.02
C GLN A 160 1.42 -3.53 13.61
N VAL A 161 1.89 -2.60 12.77
CA VAL A 161 1.07 -1.57 12.13
C VAL A 161 1.24 -1.66 10.62
N ASN A 162 0.11 -1.68 9.90
CA ASN A 162 0.08 -1.61 8.45
C ASN A 162 -0.48 -0.24 8.05
N LEU A 163 0.36 0.58 7.45
CA LEU A 163 0.01 1.91 6.98
C LEU A 163 -0.37 1.85 5.50
N LEU A 164 -1.46 2.49 5.13
CA LEU A 164 -1.87 2.61 3.74
C LEU A 164 -2.10 4.09 3.42
N SER A 165 -1.45 4.56 2.38
CA SER A 165 -1.70 5.85 1.73
C SER A 165 -2.34 5.59 0.37
N LEU A 166 -3.48 6.24 0.09
CA LEU A 166 -4.22 6.05 -1.14
C LEU A 166 -4.46 7.38 -1.84
N THR A 167 -4.15 7.40 -3.14
CA THR A 167 -4.35 8.57 -4.01
C THR A 167 -5.34 8.21 -5.13
N VAL A 168 -6.37 9.03 -5.27
CA VAL A 168 -7.34 8.95 -6.38
C VAL A 168 -7.50 10.33 -7.00
N GLY A 169 -6.86 10.56 -8.14
CA GLY A 169 -6.73 11.90 -8.73
C GLY A 169 -6.03 12.86 -7.77
N THR A 170 -6.75 13.87 -7.27
CA THR A 170 -6.21 14.83 -6.29
C THR A 170 -6.58 14.50 -4.84
N ALA A 171 -7.43 13.51 -4.61
CA ALA A 171 -7.84 13.10 -3.27
C ALA A 171 -6.81 12.16 -2.65
N ARG A 172 -6.43 12.44 -1.42
CA ARG A 172 -5.54 11.59 -0.63
C ARG A 172 -6.28 11.05 0.58
N GLY A 173 -6.07 9.79 0.86
CA GLY A 173 -6.65 9.11 2.00
C GLY A 173 -5.64 8.20 2.67
N THR A 174 -5.86 7.92 3.95
CA THR A 174 -5.01 7.02 4.74
C THR A 174 -5.85 6.01 5.49
N ALA A 175 -5.26 4.85 5.76
CA ALA A 175 -5.78 3.87 6.69
C ALA A 175 -4.65 3.33 7.56
N HIS A 176 -4.97 3.11 8.84
CA HIS A 176 -4.09 2.49 9.81
C HIS A 176 -4.71 1.17 10.23
N LEU A 177 -3.99 0.08 10.04
CA LEU A 177 -4.46 -1.26 10.35
C LEU A 177 -3.50 -1.94 11.33
N THR A 178 -4.03 -2.75 12.22
CA THR A 178 -3.25 -3.47 13.22
C THR A 178 -3.65 -4.95 13.23
N SER A 179 -2.94 -5.76 14.01
CA SER A 179 -3.34 -7.17 14.21
C SER A 179 -4.74 -7.31 14.81
N GLN A 180 -5.19 -6.34 15.61
CA GLN A 180 -6.53 -6.33 16.22
C GLN A 180 -7.59 -5.71 15.31
N GLN A 181 -7.20 -4.80 14.42
CA GLN A 181 -8.08 -4.14 13.46
C GLN A 181 -7.48 -4.23 12.07
N SER A 182 -7.62 -5.39 11.43
CA SER A 182 -7.08 -5.66 10.10
C SER A 182 -7.89 -5.05 8.95
N THR A 183 -9.02 -4.41 9.25
CA THR A 183 -9.88 -3.76 8.26
C THR A 183 -10.25 -2.36 8.74
N ALA A 184 -10.06 -1.36 7.90
CA ALA A 184 -10.37 0.03 8.20
C ALA A 184 -10.89 0.77 6.96
N ALA A 185 -11.79 1.74 7.18
CA ALA A 185 -12.19 2.68 6.15
C ALA A 185 -11.01 3.61 5.83
N VAL A 186 -10.79 3.89 4.54
CA VAL A 186 -9.80 4.88 4.11
C VAL A 186 -10.35 6.28 4.42
N GLN A 187 -9.63 7.03 5.23
CA GLN A 187 -9.97 8.39 5.62
C GLN A 187 -9.39 9.36 4.61
N PHE A 188 -10.25 9.94 3.76
CA PHE A 188 -9.82 10.96 2.82
C PHE A 188 -9.72 12.32 3.46
N GLU A 189 -8.62 13.03 3.19
CA GLU A 189 -8.47 14.43 3.57
C GLU A 189 -9.55 15.25 2.85
N ARG A 190 -10.23 16.12 3.59
CA ARG A 190 -11.13 17.09 2.96
C ARG A 190 -10.28 18.05 2.13
N GLY A 191 -10.35 17.93 0.81
CA GLY A 191 -9.66 18.84 -0.09
C GLY A 191 -9.99 20.28 0.31
N ARG A 192 -8.98 21.06 0.63
CA ARG A 192 -9.12 22.52 0.76
C ARG A 192 -9.58 22.98 -0.63
N ALA A 193 -10.83 23.45 -0.73
CA ALA A 193 -11.28 24.09 -1.95
C ALA A 193 -10.31 25.25 -2.23
N VAL A 194 -9.51 25.11 -3.28
CA VAL A 194 -8.70 26.21 -3.77
C VAL A 194 -9.71 27.24 -4.27
N PRO A 195 -9.75 28.47 -3.71
CA PRO A 195 -10.65 29.49 -4.23
C PRO A 195 -10.29 29.70 -5.70
N LEU A 196 -11.26 29.52 -6.59
CA LEU A 196 -11.11 29.93 -7.97
C LEU A 196 -10.83 31.42 -7.98
N LEU A 197 -9.59 31.80 -8.29
CA LEU A 197 -9.25 33.18 -8.61
C LEU A 197 -10.05 33.50 -9.88
N GLN A 198 -11.09 34.29 -9.69
CA GLN A 198 -11.78 34.94 -10.79
C GLN A 198 -10.82 35.99 -11.36
N TYR A 199 -10.40 35.80 -12.62
CA TYR A 199 -9.78 36.82 -13.45
C TYR A 199 -10.86 37.51 -14.25
#